data_21a967d93fb11b589769d9fcde3b26f8
#
_entry.id   21a967d93fb11b589769d9fcde3b26f8
#
_cell.length_a   1.000
_cell.length_b   1.000
_cell.length_c   1.000
_cell.angle_alpha   90.00
_cell.angle_beta   90.00
_cell.angle_gamma   90.00
#
_symmetry.space_group_name_H-M   'P 1'
#
loop_
_entity.id
_entity.type
_entity.pdbx_description
1 polymer ?
#
loop_
_entity_poly.entity_id
_entity_poly.type
_entity_poly.pdbx_seq_one_letter_code
_entity_poly.pdbx_strand_id
1 'polypeptide(L)'
;MGTAINMALDMVKSRKAHYRANGIAYYRPWIFMITDGEPQGEPTDLIEQASRRIAEDEASKRVAFFAVGVEEANMEKLQTISTRTPVKLIGLNFTEMFLWLSRSTQAVSHSKLDDQVALPPPGWASV
;
A
#
# COMPACT_ATOMS: atom_id res chain seq x y z
N MET A 1 6.94 -11.37 -4.86
CA MET A 1 5.96 -10.24 -4.86
C MET A 1 4.58 -10.68 -4.40
N GLY A 2 3.93 -11.61 -5.06
CA GLY A 2 2.60 -12.07 -4.68
C GLY A 2 2.54 -12.68 -3.29
N THR A 3 3.52 -13.49 -2.93
CA THR A 3 3.63 -14.07 -1.59
C THR A 3 3.77 -13.00 -0.51
N ALA A 4 4.62 -11.99 -0.74
CA ALA A 4 4.82 -10.90 0.21
C ALA A 4 3.54 -10.07 0.39
N ILE A 5 2.82 -9.79 -0.68
CA ILE A 5 1.53 -9.07 -0.63
C ILE A 5 0.51 -9.87 0.17
N ASN A 6 0.38 -11.16 -0.10
CA ASN A 6 -0.55 -12.03 0.62
C ASN A 6 -0.21 -12.08 2.11
N MET A 7 1.07 -12.19 2.46
CA MET A 7 1.52 -12.15 3.86
C MET A 7 1.16 -10.82 4.53
N ALA A 8 1.38 -9.70 3.86
CA ALA A 8 1.06 -8.38 4.40
C ALA A 8 -0.46 -8.24 4.65
N LEU A 9 -1.28 -8.68 3.72
CA LEU A 9 -2.74 -8.66 3.87
C LEU A 9 -3.20 -9.56 5.02
N ASP A 10 -2.59 -10.72 5.17
CA ASP A 10 -2.89 -11.64 6.28
C ASP A 10 -2.48 -11.05 7.64
N MET A 11 -1.32 -10.41 7.72
CA MET A 11 -0.86 -9.71 8.93
C MET A 11 -1.83 -8.60 9.34
N VAL A 12 -2.29 -7.80 8.38
CA VAL A 12 -3.27 -6.73 8.63
C VAL A 12 -4.57 -7.32 9.15
N LYS A 13 -5.07 -8.38 8.52
CA LYS A 13 -6.30 -9.06 8.93
C LYS A 13 -6.20 -9.61 10.36
N SER A 14 -5.08 -10.24 10.68
CA SER A 14 -4.81 -10.78 12.01
C SER A 14 -4.75 -9.67 13.07
N ARG A 15 -4.07 -8.56 12.77
CA ARG A 15 -3.96 -7.42 13.69
C ARG A 15 -5.32 -6.78 13.94
N LYS A 16 -6.14 -6.63 12.92
CA LYS A 16 -7.50 -6.11 13.06
C LYS A 16 -8.36 -6.99 13.95
N ALA A 17 -8.27 -8.32 13.79
CA ALA A 17 -9.00 -9.26 14.64
C ALA A 17 -8.58 -9.10 16.11
N HIS A 18 -7.30 -8.92 16.37
CA HIS A 18 -6.76 -8.67 17.71
C HIS A 18 -7.32 -7.38 18.30
N TYR A 19 -7.36 -6.29 17.54
CA TYR A 19 -7.91 -5.01 17.99
C TYR A 19 -9.42 -5.13 18.31
N ARG A 20 -10.19 -5.79 17.45
CA ARG A 20 -11.63 -6.00 17.69
C ARG A 20 -11.87 -6.83 18.95
N ALA A 21 -11.08 -7.87 19.18
CA ALA A 21 -11.20 -8.72 20.36
C ALA A 21 -10.94 -7.96 21.67
N ASN A 22 -10.16 -6.86 21.62
CA ASN A 22 -9.84 -6.01 22.75
C ASN A 22 -10.63 -4.68 22.75
N GLY A 23 -11.62 -4.52 21.89
CA GLY A 23 -12.43 -3.30 21.81
C GLY A 23 -11.68 -2.07 21.35
N ILE A 24 -10.57 -2.23 20.62
CA ILE A 24 -9.74 -1.13 20.14
C ILE A 24 -10.20 -0.70 18.75
N ALA A 25 -10.55 0.58 18.61
CA ALA A 25 -10.82 1.18 17.29
C ALA A 25 -9.50 1.42 16.55
N TYR A 26 -9.54 1.33 15.22
CA TYR A 26 -8.34 1.53 14.40
C TYR A 26 -8.67 2.28 13.11
N TYR A 27 -7.68 2.99 12.58
CA TYR A 27 -7.74 3.59 11.26
C TYR A 27 -7.52 2.53 10.17
N ARG A 28 -7.94 2.87 8.94
CA ARG A 28 -7.68 2.05 7.76
C ARG A 28 -6.17 1.82 7.63
N PRO A 29 -5.68 0.57 7.69
CA PRO A 29 -4.25 0.32 7.62
C PRO A 29 -3.70 0.57 6.21
N TRP A 30 -2.45 0.98 6.16
CA TRP A 30 -1.72 1.21 4.92
C TRP A 30 -0.69 0.12 4.71
N ILE A 31 -0.62 -0.39 3.48
CA ILE A 31 0.45 -1.26 3.03
C ILE A 31 1.24 -0.49 1.98
N PHE A 32 2.53 -0.38 2.20
CA PHE A 32 3.45 0.37 1.34
C PHE A 32 4.45 -0.62 0.75
N MET A 33 4.34 -0.91 -0.54
CA MET A 33 5.24 -1.82 -1.24
C MET A 33 6.25 -1.03 -2.05
N ILE A 34 7.53 -1.23 -1.74
CA ILE A 34 8.64 -0.62 -2.48
C ILE A 34 9.35 -1.74 -3.23
N THR A 35 9.46 -1.63 -4.54
CA THR A 35 9.97 -2.72 -5.37
C THR A 35 10.64 -2.21 -6.64
N ASP A 36 11.57 -2.98 -7.19
CA ASP A 36 12.10 -2.78 -8.53
C ASP A 36 11.16 -3.29 -9.64
N GLY A 37 10.06 -3.93 -9.28
CA GLY A 37 8.91 -4.13 -10.15
C GLY A 37 8.81 -5.44 -10.91
N GLU A 38 9.78 -6.34 -10.78
CA GLU A 38 9.73 -7.62 -11.47
C GLU A 38 9.52 -8.78 -10.50
N PRO A 39 8.34 -9.43 -10.53
CA PRO A 39 8.13 -10.65 -9.76
C PRO A 39 8.93 -11.78 -10.40
N GLN A 40 9.91 -12.29 -9.69
CA GLN A 40 10.77 -13.37 -10.17
C GLN A 40 10.51 -14.66 -9.36
N GLY A 41 10.45 -15.78 -10.07
CA GLY A 41 10.36 -17.09 -9.47
C GLY A 41 9.02 -17.43 -8.83
N GLU A 42 7.98 -16.63 -9.02
CA GLU A 42 6.65 -16.90 -8.51
C GLU A 42 5.69 -17.30 -9.64
N PRO A 43 4.74 -18.23 -9.38
CA PRO A 43 3.66 -18.50 -10.31
C PRO A 43 2.81 -17.25 -10.54
N THR A 44 2.35 -17.05 -11.76
CA THR A 44 1.46 -15.95 -12.13
C THR A 44 0.18 -15.96 -11.30
N ASP A 45 -0.31 -17.13 -10.92
CA ASP A 45 -1.52 -17.29 -10.09
C ASP A 45 -1.42 -16.58 -8.75
N LEU A 46 -0.27 -16.59 -8.10
CA LEU A 46 -0.07 -15.90 -6.81
C LEU A 46 -0.17 -14.39 -6.96
N ILE A 47 0.34 -13.86 -8.07
CA ILE A 47 0.29 -12.43 -8.36
C ILE A 47 -1.14 -12.00 -8.68
N GLU A 48 -1.86 -12.77 -9.47
CA GLU A 48 -3.27 -12.52 -9.78
C GLU A 48 -4.15 -12.60 -8.55
N GLN A 49 -3.90 -13.58 -7.69
CA GLN A 49 -4.60 -13.71 -6.41
C GLN A 49 -4.36 -12.51 -5.51
N ALA A 50 -3.10 -12.08 -5.39
CA ALA A 50 -2.74 -10.91 -4.60
C ALA A 50 -3.41 -9.64 -5.15
N SER A 51 -3.43 -9.46 -6.45
CA SER A 51 -4.10 -8.34 -7.11
C SER A 51 -5.59 -8.31 -6.81
N ARG A 52 -6.28 -9.45 -6.88
CA ARG A 52 -7.70 -9.56 -6.54
C ARG A 52 -7.96 -9.21 -5.08
N ARG A 53 -7.12 -9.69 -4.16
CA ARG A 53 -7.24 -9.37 -2.74
C ARG A 53 -7.06 -7.88 -2.48
N ILE A 54 -6.09 -7.24 -3.13
CA ILE A 54 -5.90 -5.79 -3.03
C ILE A 54 -7.17 -5.07 -3.49
N ALA A 55 -7.71 -5.44 -4.64
CA ALA A 55 -8.91 -4.81 -5.20
C ALA A 55 -10.11 -4.95 -4.25
N GLU A 56 -10.33 -6.13 -3.69
CA GLU A 56 -11.41 -6.39 -2.75
C GLU A 56 -11.25 -5.59 -1.45
N ASP A 57 -10.05 -5.59 -0.89
CA ASP A 57 -9.77 -4.92 0.38
C ASP A 57 -9.78 -3.39 0.23
N GLU A 58 -9.34 -2.86 -0.91
CA GLU A 58 -9.46 -1.44 -1.24
C GLU A 58 -10.92 -1.03 -1.41
N ALA A 59 -11.70 -1.79 -2.16
CA ALA A 59 -13.11 -1.50 -2.41
C ALA A 59 -13.93 -1.53 -1.11
N SER A 60 -13.58 -2.41 -0.18
CA SER A 60 -14.22 -2.54 1.13
C SER A 60 -13.64 -1.59 2.19
N LYS A 61 -12.69 -0.74 1.83
CA LYS A 61 -11.98 0.17 2.73
C LYS A 61 -11.27 -0.55 3.89
N ARG A 62 -10.86 -1.79 3.69
CA ARG A 62 -10.14 -2.58 4.69
C ARG A 62 -8.66 -2.25 4.73
N VAL A 63 -8.10 -1.79 3.62
CA VAL A 63 -6.68 -1.46 3.48
C VAL A 63 -6.53 -0.36 2.43
N ALA A 64 -5.45 0.42 2.54
CA ALA A 64 -4.97 1.27 1.46
C ALA A 64 -3.61 0.73 1.01
N PHE A 65 -3.49 0.34 -0.24
CA PHE A 65 -2.30 -0.28 -0.79
C PHE A 65 -1.59 0.68 -1.74
N PHE A 66 -0.33 0.96 -1.45
CA PHE A 66 0.52 1.86 -2.24
C PHE A 66 1.68 1.10 -2.85
N ALA A 67 1.82 1.15 -4.16
CA ALA A 67 2.94 0.56 -4.88
C ALA A 67 3.92 1.66 -5.29
N VAL A 68 5.18 1.51 -4.92
CA VAL A 68 6.27 2.44 -5.26
C VAL A 68 7.33 1.68 -6.03
N GLY A 69 7.57 2.08 -7.28
CA GLY A 69 8.63 1.55 -8.09
C GLY A 69 9.92 2.35 -7.89
N VAL A 70 11.05 1.66 -7.77
CA VAL A 70 12.38 2.26 -7.68
C VAL A 70 13.21 1.91 -8.91
N GLU A 71 14.15 2.77 -9.26
CA GLU A 71 15.05 2.57 -10.41
C GLU A 71 14.27 2.32 -11.72
N GLU A 72 14.59 1.23 -12.43
CA GLU A 72 13.95 0.87 -13.69
C GLU A 72 12.73 -0.06 -13.49
N ALA A 73 11.95 0.17 -12.44
CA ALA A 73 10.80 -0.66 -12.14
C ALA A 73 9.80 -0.72 -13.31
N ASN A 74 9.22 -1.90 -13.53
CA ASN A 74 8.17 -2.09 -14.51
C ASN A 74 6.84 -1.53 -13.99
N MET A 75 6.58 -0.25 -14.28
CA MET A 75 5.40 0.45 -13.78
C MET A 75 4.09 -0.11 -14.36
N GLU A 76 4.10 -0.64 -15.57
CA GLU A 76 2.92 -1.29 -16.16
C GLU A 76 2.52 -2.53 -15.35
N LYS A 77 3.50 -3.32 -14.93
CA LYS A 77 3.28 -4.48 -14.09
C LYS A 77 2.69 -4.10 -12.74
N LEU A 78 3.24 -3.06 -12.12
CA LEU A 78 2.73 -2.55 -10.85
C LEU A 78 1.29 -2.04 -10.98
N GLN A 79 0.96 -1.43 -12.11
CA GLN A 79 -0.40 -0.94 -12.36
C GLN A 79 -1.41 -2.08 -12.49
N THR A 80 -1.00 -3.24 -12.97
CA THR A 80 -1.88 -4.42 -13.03
C THR A 80 -2.16 -5.02 -11.66
N ILE A 81 -1.27 -4.80 -10.70
CA ILE A 81 -1.37 -5.33 -9.33
C ILE A 81 -2.15 -4.39 -8.41
N SER A 82 -1.88 -3.10 -8.51
CA SER A 82 -2.44 -2.09 -7.61
C SER A 82 -3.71 -1.44 -8.19
N THR A 83 -4.72 -1.20 -7.35
CA THR A 83 -5.90 -0.40 -7.75
C THR A 83 -5.60 1.09 -7.77
N ARG A 84 -4.70 1.56 -6.90
CA ARG A 84 -4.21 2.93 -6.94
C ARG A 84 -3.12 3.06 -7.98
N THR A 85 -3.02 4.22 -8.62
CA THR A 85 -1.93 4.46 -9.57
C THR A 85 -0.59 4.31 -8.85
N PRO A 86 0.29 3.38 -9.30
CA PRO A 86 1.60 3.25 -8.70
C PRO A 86 2.45 4.49 -8.99
N VAL A 87 3.36 4.80 -8.08
CA VAL A 87 4.27 5.94 -8.23
C VAL A 87 5.70 5.47 -8.36
N LYS A 88 6.51 6.24 -9.08
CA LYS A 88 7.92 5.97 -9.25
C LYS A 88 8.73 6.92 -8.37
N LEU A 89 9.63 6.35 -7.55
CA LEU A 89 10.49 7.13 -6.69
C LEU A 89 11.50 7.92 -7.54
N ILE A 90 11.56 9.23 -7.34
CA ILE A 90 12.49 10.10 -8.06
C ILE A 90 13.88 9.94 -7.45
N GLY A 91 14.84 9.38 -8.22
CA GLY A 91 16.24 9.33 -7.84
C GLY A 91 16.52 8.69 -6.47
N LEU A 92 15.81 7.64 -6.09
CA LEU A 92 15.95 6.98 -4.78
C LEU A 92 15.73 7.94 -3.60
N ASN A 93 14.82 8.87 -3.73
CA ASN A 93 14.56 9.90 -2.72
C ASN A 93 13.74 9.35 -1.53
N PHE A 94 14.33 8.42 -0.79
CA PHE A 94 13.66 7.75 0.34
C PHE A 94 13.35 8.71 1.49
N THR A 95 14.23 9.67 1.76
CA THR A 95 14.01 10.64 2.84
C THR A 95 12.72 11.42 2.63
N GLU A 96 12.53 11.97 1.44
CA GLU A 96 11.32 12.72 1.11
C GLU A 96 10.07 11.83 1.12
N MET A 97 10.19 10.59 0.67
CA MET A 97 9.11 9.62 0.73
C MET A 97 8.68 9.35 2.17
N PHE A 98 9.62 9.10 3.07
CA PHE A 98 9.32 8.84 4.48
C PHE A 98 8.78 10.08 5.20
N LEU A 99 9.24 11.27 4.86
CA LEU A 99 8.67 12.51 5.38
C LEU A 99 7.22 12.69 4.91
N TRP A 100 6.95 12.45 3.64
CA TRP A 100 5.59 12.50 3.10
C TRP A 100 4.68 11.48 3.82
N LEU A 101 5.16 10.25 3.99
CA LEU A 101 4.43 9.21 4.69
C LEU A 101 4.10 9.61 6.13
N SER A 102 5.06 10.19 6.83
CA SER A 102 4.88 10.68 8.20
C SER A 102 3.82 11.77 8.27
N ARG A 103 3.88 12.77 7.40
CA ARG A 103 2.90 13.86 7.33
C ARG A 103 1.50 13.35 6.99
N SER A 104 1.41 12.44 6.03
CA SER A 104 0.14 11.83 5.61
C SER A 104 -0.48 11.02 6.74
N THR A 105 0.32 10.26 7.47
CA THR A 105 -0.12 9.49 8.62
C THR A 105 -0.60 10.39 9.75
N GLN A 106 0.09 11.51 10.02
CA GLN A 106 -0.34 12.50 10.99
C GLN A 106 -1.69 13.11 10.62
N ALA A 107 -1.87 13.49 9.34
CA ALA A 107 -3.13 14.06 8.87
C ALA A 107 -4.30 13.08 9.10
N VAL A 108 -4.09 11.80 8.84
CA VAL A 108 -5.09 10.75 9.08
C VAL A 108 -5.36 10.57 10.57
N SER A 109 -4.30 10.50 11.40
CA SER A 109 -4.45 10.27 12.84
C SER A 109 -5.11 11.43 13.59
N HIS A 110 -5.09 12.64 13.03
CA HIS A 110 -5.78 13.80 13.58
C HIS A 110 -7.22 13.94 13.08
N SER A 111 -7.66 13.08 12.16
CA SER A 111 -9.04 13.04 11.66
C SER A 111 -9.89 12.10 12.51
N LYS A 112 -11.20 12.13 12.28
CA LYS A 112 -12.10 11.11 12.82
C LYS A 112 -12.00 9.82 12.00
N LEU A 113 -12.34 8.70 12.61
CA LEU A 113 -12.48 7.44 11.87
C LEU A 113 -13.52 7.62 10.76
N ASP A 114 -13.25 7.03 9.62
CA ASP A 114 -14.07 7.09 8.39
C ASP A 114 -14.07 8.46 7.66
N ASP A 115 -13.34 9.46 8.14
CA ASP A 115 -13.17 10.71 7.40
C ASP A 115 -12.34 10.46 6.12
N GLN A 116 -12.71 11.16 5.05
CA GLN A 116 -11.86 11.24 3.87
C GLN A 116 -10.82 12.34 4.07
N VAL A 117 -9.55 11.95 4.06
CA VAL A 117 -8.44 12.87 4.28
C VAL A 117 -7.67 13.06 2.99
N ALA A 118 -7.55 14.30 2.53
CA ALA A 118 -6.69 14.63 1.40
C ALA A 118 -5.23 14.54 1.82
N LEU A 119 -4.45 13.73 1.12
CA LEU A 119 -3.03 13.58 1.37
C LEU A 119 -2.24 14.64 0.61
N PRO A 120 -1.11 15.12 1.16
CA PRO A 120 -0.26 16.05 0.42
C PRO A 120 0.28 15.41 -0.86
N PRO A 121 0.54 16.20 -1.92
CA PRO A 121 1.09 15.65 -3.16
C PRO A 121 2.48 15.05 -2.93
N PRO A 122 2.77 13.88 -3.52
CA PRO A 122 4.07 13.22 -3.34
C PRO A 122 5.14 13.84 -4.25
N GLY A 123 5.76 14.93 -3.82
CA GLY A 123 6.82 15.60 -4.57
C GLY A 123 8.08 14.76 -4.77
N TRP A 124 8.22 13.65 -4.04
CA TRP A 124 9.32 12.70 -4.13
C TRP A 124 9.16 11.67 -5.26
N ALA A 125 8.04 11.67 -5.96
CA ALA A 125 7.70 10.64 -6.93
C ALA A 125 7.08 11.22 -8.20
N SER A 126 7.15 10.45 -9.27
CA SER A 126 6.43 10.69 -10.51
C SER A 126 5.38 9.59 -10.76
N VAL A 127 4.35 9.96 -11.46
CA VAL A 127 3.29 9.02 -11.85
C VAL A 127 3.56 8.46 -13.25
#